data_7ca1b5ba29cfb3e54549ed278b7c9195
#
_entry.id   7ca1b5ba29cfb3e54549ed278b7c9195
#
_cell.length_a   1.000
_cell.length_b   1.000
_cell.length_c   1.000
_cell.angle_alpha   90.00
_cell.angle_beta   90.00
_cell.angle_gamma   90.00
#
_symmetry.space_group_name_H-M   'P 1'
#
loop_
_entity.id
_entity.type
_entity.pdbx_description
1 polymer ?
#
loop_
_entity_poly.entity_id
_entity_poly.type
_entity_poly.pdbx_seq_one_letter_code
_entity_poly.pdbx_strand_id
1 'polypeptide(L)'
;LVGSEMCIRDSPDDTEAILRQHTHATWDIGRAFGTIGAQIDDWVVEVTTYRADAYHPDSRKPEIVYGETLEDDLIRRDFTVNAMALHAATRTFSDPYAGLTDIVSGILRTPFPPERSFSDDPLRMMRAARFTSQLGFTVTNEVRAAMTDMASRIEIISAERVRDELSKTLLTDHPREGLDLLVTTRIADYVLPELPALRLERDEHHRHKDVYEHSLTVLDQSIDLEKRRGHDPDLTGRLAALLHDIGKPSTRKFEPGGKVSFHHHDIVGAKMARKRLKALIYPSQVVKEVSKLVELHLRFHGYGDQGWTDSAVRRYVRDAGDQLERLHILTRSDCTTRNRRKAERLEFAYDDLEARIANLTAKEELAAIRPDLDGQQIMAILGIKPGPEVGKAYKFLLNLRLDEGPHTPDEAKNALLAWWATQDR
;
A
#
# COMPACT_ATOMS: atom_id res chain seq x y z
N LEU A 1 -15.40 15.65 -4.03
CA LEU A 1 -16.68 15.33 -3.35
C LEU A 1 -16.98 13.87 -3.63
N VAL A 2 -16.78 13.02 -2.66
CA VAL A 2 -16.94 11.58 -2.78
C VAL A 2 -18.33 11.23 -2.25
N GLY A 3 -19.29 11.09 -3.17
CA GLY A 3 -20.62 10.55 -2.91
C GLY A 3 -21.62 11.58 -2.38
N SER A 4 -22.80 11.60 -2.95
CA SER A 4 -23.95 12.30 -2.41
C SER A 4 -24.73 11.34 -1.53
N GLU A 5 -24.64 11.49 -0.20
CA GLU A 5 -25.53 10.82 0.74
C GLU A 5 -26.83 11.62 0.85
N MET A 6 -27.96 10.96 0.73
CA MET A 6 -29.27 11.56 0.96
C MET A 6 -29.66 11.33 2.41
N CYS A 7 -29.90 12.41 3.16
CA CYS A 7 -30.34 12.33 4.54
C CYS A 7 -31.84 12.60 4.65
N ILE A 8 -32.58 11.77 5.37
CA ILE A 8 -34.03 11.90 5.57
C ILE A 8 -34.43 11.71 7.02
N ARG A 9 -35.68 12.10 7.33
CA ARG A 9 -36.26 12.00 8.66
C ARG A 9 -36.89 10.62 8.90
N ASP A 10 -37.24 9.90 7.82
CA ASP A 10 -37.97 8.65 7.90
C ASP A 10 -37.08 7.50 8.41
N SER A 11 -37.70 6.46 8.95
CA SER A 11 -37.00 5.28 9.44
C SER A 11 -36.29 4.50 8.31
N PRO A 12 -35.25 3.70 8.60
CA PRO A 12 -34.64 2.82 7.60
C PRO A 12 -35.64 1.85 6.94
N ASP A 13 -36.68 1.43 7.67
CA ASP A 13 -37.72 0.52 7.14
C ASP A 13 -38.60 1.23 6.13
N ASP A 14 -39.01 2.47 6.40
CA ASP A 14 -39.77 3.29 5.46
C ASP A 14 -38.94 3.63 4.24
N THR A 15 -37.66 3.97 4.47
CA THR A 15 -36.69 4.25 3.40
C THR A 15 -36.55 3.06 2.46
N GLU A 16 -36.37 1.86 2.99
CA GLU A 16 -36.26 0.65 2.17
C GLU A 16 -37.54 0.37 1.39
N ALA A 17 -38.71 0.52 2.04
CA ALA A 17 -40.01 0.32 1.40
C ALA A 17 -40.22 1.28 0.22
N ILE A 18 -39.77 2.53 0.33
CA ILE A 18 -39.83 3.53 -0.75
C ILE A 18 -38.84 3.15 -1.85
N LEU A 19 -37.59 2.87 -1.54
CA LEU A 19 -36.55 2.55 -2.53
C LEU A 19 -36.92 1.32 -3.36
N ARG A 20 -37.50 0.29 -2.75
CA ARG A 20 -37.95 -0.92 -3.46
C ARG A 20 -39.06 -0.67 -4.48
N GLN A 21 -39.77 0.45 -4.41
CA GLN A 21 -40.76 0.82 -5.43
C GLN A 21 -40.08 1.39 -6.70
N HIS A 22 -38.83 1.84 -6.59
CA HIS A 22 -38.11 2.49 -7.67
C HIS A 22 -36.95 1.65 -8.24
N THR A 23 -36.53 0.59 -7.51
CA THR A 23 -35.46 -0.31 -7.95
C THR A 23 -35.57 -1.69 -7.31
N HIS A 24 -35.04 -2.70 -7.99
CA HIS A 24 -34.92 -4.06 -7.45
C HIS A 24 -33.57 -4.33 -6.74
N ALA A 25 -32.60 -3.44 -6.88
CA ALA A 25 -31.28 -3.56 -6.30
C ALA A 25 -31.16 -2.64 -5.09
N THR A 26 -31.58 -3.16 -3.90
CA THR A 26 -31.39 -2.50 -2.61
C THR A 26 -30.50 -3.35 -1.73
N TRP A 27 -29.72 -2.71 -0.84
CA TRP A 27 -28.92 -3.40 0.17
C TRP A 27 -29.01 -2.69 1.53
N ASP A 28 -28.85 -3.47 2.58
CA ASP A 28 -29.05 -3.06 3.97
C ASP A 28 -27.76 -3.14 4.83
N ILE A 29 -26.61 -3.22 4.20
CA ILE A 29 -25.30 -3.31 4.90
C ILE A 29 -25.11 -2.17 5.91
N GLY A 30 -25.68 -1.00 5.62
CA GLY A 30 -25.66 0.19 6.48
C GLY A 30 -26.87 0.30 7.43
N ARG A 31 -27.83 -0.62 7.42
CA ARG A 31 -29.09 -0.54 8.21
C ARG A 31 -28.84 -0.33 9.70
N ALA A 32 -27.86 -1.04 10.26
CA ALA A 32 -27.48 -0.88 11.65
C ALA A 32 -27.02 0.55 12.01
N PHE A 33 -26.74 1.38 10.99
CA PHE A 33 -26.34 2.77 11.10
C PHE A 33 -27.35 3.73 10.47
N GLY A 34 -28.56 3.25 10.20
CA GLY A 34 -29.63 4.06 9.63
C GLY A 34 -29.56 4.25 8.12
N THR A 35 -28.64 3.58 7.40
CA THR A 35 -28.41 3.76 5.97
C THR A 35 -28.97 2.58 5.15
N ILE A 36 -29.71 2.89 4.09
CA ILE A 36 -30.18 1.94 3.07
C ILE A 36 -29.59 2.39 1.73
N GLY A 37 -28.94 1.46 1.03
CA GLY A 37 -28.41 1.71 -0.31
C GLY A 37 -29.32 1.19 -1.41
N ALA A 38 -29.28 1.83 -2.57
CA ALA A 38 -30.00 1.40 -3.76
C ALA A 38 -29.25 1.76 -5.05
N GLN A 39 -29.47 0.95 -6.09
CA GLN A 39 -29.05 1.27 -7.46
C GLN A 39 -30.26 1.80 -8.23
N ILE A 40 -30.22 3.04 -8.66
CA ILE A 40 -31.25 3.67 -9.49
C ILE A 40 -30.59 4.05 -10.80
N ASP A 41 -30.94 3.39 -11.87
CA ASP A 41 -30.25 3.46 -13.16
C ASP A 41 -28.73 3.23 -12.97
N ASP A 42 -27.91 4.19 -13.40
CA ASP A 42 -26.44 4.16 -13.24
C ASP A 42 -25.95 4.77 -11.91
N TRP A 43 -26.87 5.19 -11.03
CA TRP A 43 -26.52 5.87 -9.80
C TRP A 43 -26.63 4.95 -8.59
N VAL A 44 -25.58 4.95 -7.78
CA VAL A 44 -25.62 4.40 -6.41
C VAL A 44 -26.09 5.50 -5.48
N VAL A 45 -27.20 5.26 -4.79
CA VAL A 45 -27.80 6.20 -3.84
C VAL A 45 -27.77 5.58 -2.46
N GLU A 46 -27.24 6.31 -1.49
CA GLU A 46 -27.29 5.96 -0.08
C GLU A 46 -28.22 6.94 0.64
N VAL A 47 -29.21 6.41 1.35
CA VAL A 47 -30.19 7.19 2.09
C VAL A 47 -30.05 6.87 3.58
N THR A 48 -29.71 7.88 4.37
CA THR A 48 -29.46 7.75 5.81
C THR A 48 -30.50 8.53 6.59
N THR A 49 -31.09 7.89 7.59
CA THR A 49 -31.95 8.56 8.59
C THR A 49 -31.12 9.53 9.42
N TYR A 50 -31.65 10.73 9.70
CA TYR A 50 -30.99 11.68 10.61
C TYR A 50 -30.61 11.01 11.93
N ARG A 51 -29.41 11.30 12.41
CA ARG A 51 -28.86 10.68 13.61
C ARG A 51 -28.36 11.75 14.59
N ALA A 52 -28.56 11.46 15.86
CA ALA A 52 -28.02 12.22 16.99
C ALA A 52 -27.25 11.29 17.93
N ASP A 53 -26.26 10.56 17.38
CA ASP A 53 -25.57 9.45 18.04
C ASP A 53 -25.06 9.82 19.44
N ALA A 54 -25.29 8.95 20.40
CA ALA A 54 -24.67 8.99 21.72
C ALA A 54 -23.48 8.02 21.77
N TYR A 55 -22.32 8.54 22.15
CA TYR A 55 -21.09 7.76 22.28
C TYR A 55 -20.75 7.52 23.75
N HIS A 56 -20.45 6.26 24.10
CA HIS A 56 -19.85 5.93 25.39
C HIS A 56 -18.33 5.94 25.29
N PRO A 57 -17.59 6.52 26.23
CA PRO A 57 -16.12 6.65 26.16
C PRO A 57 -15.37 5.32 25.94
N ASP A 58 -15.94 4.19 26.40
CA ASP A 58 -15.33 2.86 26.37
C ASP A 58 -15.96 1.94 25.30
N SER A 59 -16.89 2.43 24.49
CA SER A 59 -17.60 1.61 23.49
C SER A 59 -17.28 2.09 22.06
N ARG A 60 -16.98 1.11 21.19
CA ARG A 60 -16.80 1.35 19.74
C ARG A 60 -18.11 1.53 18.99
N LYS A 61 -19.25 1.16 19.60
CA LYS A 61 -20.55 1.21 18.96
C LYS A 61 -21.30 2.39 19.55
N PRO A 62 -21.62 3.41 18.72
CA PRO A 62 -22.54 4.44 19.16
C PRO A 62 -23.87 3.79 19.50
N GLU A 63 -24.51 4.24 20.54
CA GLU A 63 -25.92 4.00 20.72
C GLU A 63 -26.64 4.89 19.70
N ILE A 64 -27.27 4.26 18.70
CA ILE A 64 -27.90 4.99 17.62
C ILE A 64 -29.14 5.63 18.14
N VAL A 65 -29.12 6.95 18.25
CA VAL A 65 -30.27 7.78 18.50
C VAL A 65 -30.61 8.49 17.20
N TYR A 66 -31.82 8.33 16.70
CA TYR A 66 -32.27 9.06 15.52
C TYR A 66 -32.45 10.55 15.87
N GLY A 67 -31.88 11.42 15.05
CA GLY A 67 -32.04 12.86 15.13
C GLY A 67 -33.40 13.32 14.59
N GLU A 68 -33.89 14.41 15.09
CA GLU A 68 -35.13 15.01 14.59
C GLU A 68 -34.87 16.08 13.52
N THR A 69 -33.68 16.65 13.51
CA THR A 69 -33.32 17.77 12.63
C THR A 69 -32.09 17.45 11.76
N LEU A 70 -31.99 18.20 10.66
CA LEU A 70 -30.81 18.16 9.79
C LEU A 70 -29.56 18.57 10.56
N GLU A 71 -29.67 19.55 11.46
CA GLU A 71 -28.57 20.06 12.28
C GLU A 71 -27.99 18.98 13.19
N ASP A 72 -28.82 18.10 13.75
CA ASP A 72 -28.37 16.95 14.56
C ASP A 72 -27.51 16.00 13.73
N ASP A 73 -27.81 15.82 12.45
CA ASP A 73 -27.03 14.99 11.56
C ASP A 73 -25.72 15.68 11.11
N LEU A 74 -25.78 16.97 10.78
CA LEU A 74 -24.61 17.70 10.29
C LEU A 74 -23.56 17.92 11.37
N ILE A 75 -23.96 18.16 12.63
CA ILE A 75 -23.01 18.42 13.73
C ILE A 75 -22.14 17.20 14.04
N ARG A 76 -22.67 15.98 13.90
CA ARG A 76 -21.94 14.74 14.20
C ARG A 76 -20.96 14.31 13.09
N ARG A 77 -20.95 14.99 11.95
CA ARG A 77 -20.05 14.66 10.84
C ARG A 77 -18.59 14.93 11.20
N ASP A 78 -17.69 14.33 10.45
CA ASP A 78 -16.25 14.39 10.72
C ASP A 78 -15.66 15.79 10.55
N PHE A 79 -15.95 16.44 9.41
CA PHE A 79 -15.41 17.75 9.06
C PHE A 79 -16.50 18.67 8.49
N THR A 80 -16.31 19.98 8.66
CA THR A 80 -17.21 21.02 8.15
C THR A 80 -17.47 20.90 6.66
N VAL A 81 -16.45 20.53 5.89
CA VAL A 81 -16.50 20.32 4.45
C VAL A 81 -17.45 19.17 4.03
N ASN A 82 -17.80 18.30 4.96
CA ASN A 82 -18.78 17.22 4.81
C ASN A 82 -20.10 17.49 5.55
N ALA A 83 -20.22 18.63 6.27
CA ALA A 83 -21.34 18.98 7.11
C ALA A 83 -22.24 20.05 6.47
N MET A 84 -22.53 19.86 5.19
CA MET A 84 -23.42 20.72 4.38
C MET A 84 -24.50 19.88 3.74
N ALA A 85 -25.63 20.47 3.43
CA ALA A 85 -26.74 19.80 2.79
C ALA A 85 -27.47 20.70 1.78
N LEU A 86 -28.09 20.07 0.78
CA LEU A 86 -28.98 20.71 -0.18
C LEU A 86 -30.34 20.03 -0.09
N HIS A 87 -31.39 20.76 0.25
CA HIS A 87 -32.74 20.25 0.27
C HIS A 87 -33.22 19.97 -1.18
N ALA A 88 -33.53 18.72 -1.48
CA ALA A 88 -33.78 18.24 -2.85
C ALA A 88 -34.92 18.99 -3.55
N ALA A 89 -36.04 19.22 -2.86
CA ALA A 89 -37.24 19.84 -3.45
C ALA A 89 -37.13 21.37 -3.52
N THR A 90 -36.71 22.04 -2.44
CA THR A 90 -36.66 23.51 -2.36
C THR A 90 -35.38 24.10 -2.90
N ARG A 91 -34.35 23.30 -3.09
CA ARG A 91 -32.99 23.73 -3.45
C ARG A 91 -32.37 24.69 -2.42
N THR A 92 -32.84 24.63 -1.19
CA THR A 92 -32.27 25.44 -0.10
C THR A 92 -30.96 24.79 0.36
N PHE A 93 -29.88 25.57 0.34
CA PHE A 93 -28.56 25.15 0.82
C PHE A 93 -28.42 25.46 2.30
N SER A 94 -27.94 24.49 3.07
CA SER A 94 -27.66 24.58 4.51
C SER A 94 -26.19 24.34 4.77
N ASP A 95 -25.51 25.32 5.35
CA ASP A 95 -24.09 25.26 5.74
C ASP A 95 -23.89 25.90 7.12
N PRO A 96 -24.37 25.25 8.20
CA PRO A 96 -24.34 25.82 9.54
C PRO A 96 -22.92 25.96 10.12
N TYR A 97 -21.95 25.27 9.56
CA TYR A 97 -20.57 25.21 10.08
C TYR A 97 -19.53 25.84 9.14
N ALA A 98 -19.97 26.64 8.17
CA ALA A 98 -19.11 27.31 7.19
C ALA A 98 -18.22 26.36 6.36
N GLY A 99 -18.73 25.16 6.02
CA GLY A 99 -18.02 24.16 5.24
C GLY A 99 -17.62 24.65 3.86
N LEU A 100 -18.45 25.45 3.19
CA LEU A 100 -18.12 26.06 1.90
C LEU A 100 -16.92 27.01 2.00
N THR A 101 -16.85 27.81 3.07
CA THR A 101 -15.70 28.68 3.36
C THR A 101 -14.43 27.86 3.58
N ASP A 102 -14.52 26.76 4.32
CA ASP A 102 -13.40 25.87 4.57
C ASP A 102 -12.93 25.15 3.29
N ILE A 103 -13.85 24.77 2.39
CA ILE A 103 -13.50 24.23 1.07
C ILE A 103 -12.70 25.27 0.25
N VAL A 104 -13.19 26.49 0.17
CA VAL A 104 -12.51 27.57 -0.58
C VAL A 104 -11.13 27.88 0.01
N SER A 105 -11.00 27.79 1.34
CA SER A 105 -9.76 28.07 2.05
C SER A 105 -8.80 26.86 2.11
N GLY A 106 -9.24 25.68 1.69
CA GLY A 106 -8.43 24.44 1.78
C GLY A 106 -8.18 23.99 3.23
N ILE A 107 -9.19 24.12 4.10
CA ILE A 107 -9.06 23.88 5.54
C ILE A 107 -9.91 22.66 5.95
N LEU A 108 -9.37 21.84 6.84
CA LEU A 108 -10.09 20.78 7.54
C LEU A 108 -10.32 21.18 8.99
N ARG A 109 -11.59 21.38 9.33
CA ARG A 109 -12.08 21.74 10.65
C ARG A 109 -13.24 20.82 11.03
N THR A 110 -13.39 20.51 12.30
CA THR A 110 -14.55 19.77 12.81
C THR A 110 -15.74 20.70 13.10
N PRO A 111 -17.00 20.24 12.94
CA PRO A 111 -18.19 21.07 13.23
C PRO A 111 -18.28 21.53 14.70
N PHE A 112 -17.68 20.79 15.62
CA PHE A 112 -17.58 21.11 17.06
C PHE A 112 -16.16 20.80 17.55
N PRO A 113 -15.82 21.05 18.84
CA PRO A 113 -14.45 20.87 19.34
C PRO A 113 -13.85 19.52 18.92
N PRO A 114 -12.62 19.50 18.34
CA PRO A 114 -12.02 18.30 17.79
C PRO A 114 -11.81 17.20 18.82
N GLU A 115 -11.59 17.56 20.10
CA GLU A 115 -11.45 16.58 21.19
C GLU A 115 -12.73 15.73 21.35
N ARG A 116 -13.88 16.35 21.23
CA ARG A 116 -15.17 15.63 21.27
C ARG A 116 -15.32 14.79 20.01
N SER A 117 -15.05 15.35 18.83
CA SER A 117 -15.12 14.64 17.55
C SER A 117 -14.28 13.36 17.55
N PHE A 118 -13.03 13.43 18.05
CA PHE A 118 -12.11 12.31 18.11
C PHE A 118 -12.38 11.36 19.30
N SER A 119 -13.07 11.85 20.33
CA SER A 119 -13.60 10.97 21.38
C SER A 119 -14.73 10.11 20.86
N ASP A 120 -15.60 10.67 20.02
CA ASP A 120 -16.72 9.97 19.42
C ASP A 120 -16.26 8.90 18.40
N ASP A 121 -15.38 9.24 17.48
CA ASP A 121 -14.75 8.28 16.55
C ASP A 121 -13.28 8.65 16.30
N PRO A 122 -12.32 7.98 16.96
CA PRO A 122 -10.90 8.22 16.74
C PRO A 122 -10.41 7.99 15.30
N LEU A 123 -11.14 7.21 14.48
CA LEU A 123 -10.79 7.03 13.07
C LEU A 123 -10.83 8.35 12.28
N ARG A 124 -11.58 9.36 12.76
CA ARG A 124 -11.61 10.69 12.14
C ARG A 124 -10.23 11.33 12.07
N MET A 125 -9.31 10.99 12.98
CA MET A 125 -7.91 11.43 12.90
C MET A 125 -7.20 10.87 11.66
N MET A 126 -7.42 9.60 11.31
CA MET A 126 -6.88 9.03 10.07
C MET A 126 -7.61 9.58 8.83
N ARG A 127 -8.90 9.85 8.93
CA ARG A 127 -9.66 10.50 7.86
C ARG A 127 -9.14 11.94 7.60
N ALA A 128 -8.71 12.68 8.65
CA ALA A 128 -8.03 13.96 8.48
C ALA A 128 -6.78 13.83 7.61
N ALA A 129 -5.93 12.84 7.90
CA ALA A 129 -4.73 12.56 7.10
C ALA A 129 -5.09 12.19 5.65
N ARG A 130 -6.10 11.36 5.45
CA ARG A 130 -6.57 11.01 4.11
C ARG A 130 -7.08 12.23 3.34
N PHE A 131 -7.90 13.08 3.94
CA PHE A 131 -8.42 14.27 3.26
C PHE A 131 -7.33 15.30 2.99
N THR A 132 -6.32 15.43 3.88
CA THR A 132 -5.11 16.22 3.60
C THR A 132 -4.44 15.72 2.30
N SER A 133 -4.26 14.42 2.15
CA SER A 133 -3.67 13.82 0.93
C SER A 133 -4.58 13.92 -0.30
N GLN A 134 -5.88 13.73 -0.12
CA GLN A 134 -6.85 13.62 -1.21
C GLN A 134 -7.25 14.97 -1.79
N LEU A 135 -7.42 15.97 -0.92
CA LEU A 135 -7.95 17.28 -1.28
C LEU A 135 -6.86 18.37 -1.29
N GLY A 136 -5.67 18.08 -0.76
CA GLY A 136 -4.62 19.08 -0.54
C GLY A 136 -4.97 20.09 0.57
N PHE A 137 -5.88 19.72 1.48
CA PHE A 137 -6.35 20.62 2.55
C PHE A 137 -5.44 20.51 3.78
N THR A 138 -5.41 21.56 4.57
CA THR A 138 -4.62 21.63 5.80
C THR A 138 -5.53 21.58 7.03
N VAL A 139 -5.21 20.75 8.01
CA VAL A 139 -5.92 20.74 9.30
C VAL A 139 -5.65 22.02 10.08
N THR A 140 -6.64 22.53 10.82
CA THR A 140 -6.43 23.68 11.73
C THR A 140 -5.47 23.30 12.87
N ASN A 141 -4.93 24.32 13.56
CA ASN A 141 -4.03 24.10 14.71
C ASN A 141 -4.73 23.33 15.84
N GLU A 142 -6.00 23.61 16.09
CA GLU A 142 -6.83 22.94 17.09
C GLU A 142 -7.02 21.46 16.74
N VAL A 143 -7.34 21.17 15.48
CA VAL A 143 -7.45 19.78 14.99
C VAL A 143 -6.12 19.06 15.14
N ARG A 144 -5.00 19.67 14.75
CA ARG A 144 -3.66 19.08 14.88
C ARG A 144 -3.29 18.84 16.34
N ALA A 145 -3.57 19.77 17.25
CA ALA A 145 -3.32 19.62 18.68
C ALA A 145 -4.12 18.44 19.24
N ALA A 146 -5.43 18.38 18.98
CA ALA A 146 -6.28 17.29 19.44
C ALA A 146 -5.85 15.92 18.84
N MET A 147 -5.44 15.87 17.57
CA MET A 147 -4.87 14.64 16.97
C MET A 147 -3.63 14.16 17.74
N THR A 148 -2.77 15.09 18.15
CA THR A 148 -1.54 14.76 18.91
C THR A 148 -1.86 14.28 20.32
N ASP A 149 -2.73 14.98 21.03
CA ASP A 149 -3.06 14.69 22.42
C ASP A 149 -3.87 13.39 22.56
N MET A 150 -4.66 13.06 21.55
CA MET A 150 -5.54 11.90 21.52
C MET A 150 -5.03 10.74 20.65
N ALA A 151 -3.79 10.80 20.16
CA ALA A 151 -3.23 9.81 19.23
C ALA A 151 -3.42 8.35 19.69
N SER A 152 -3.24 8.08 21.00
CA SER A 152 -3.40 6.74 21.58
C SER A 152 -4.82 6.17 21.46
N ARG A 153 -5.84 7.03 21.32
CA ARG A 153 -7.21 6.54 21.17
C ARG A 153 -7.44 5.75 19.87
N ILE A 154 -6.53 5.84 18.90
CA ILE A 154 -6.64 5.05 17.66
C ILE A 154 -6.56 3.54 17.93
N GLU A 155 -6.01 3.11 19.07
CA GLU A 155 -5.88 1.69 19.45
C GLU A 155 -7.22 0.99 19.65
N ILE A 156 -8.31 1.74 19.95
CA ILE A 156 -9.65 1.15 20.05
C ILE A 156 -10.28 0.84 18.69
N ILE A 157 -9.72 1.37 17.60
CA ILE A 157 -10.22 1.14 16.24
C ILE A 157 -9.75 -0.21 15.72
N SER A 158 -10.62 -0.91 15.01
CA SER A 158 -10.26 -2.21 14.44
C SER A 158 -9.18 -2.07 13.35
N ALA A 159 -8.32 -3.08 13.26
CA ALA A 159 -7.21 -3.08 12.31
C ALA A 159 -7.70 -2.95 10.85
N GLU A 160 -8.87 -3.49 10.52
CA GLU A 160 -9.48 -3.37 9.19
C GLU A 160 -9.82 -1.92 8.85
N ARG A 161 -10.44 -1.17 9.79
CA ARG A 161 -10.76 0.24 9.57
C ARG A 161 -9.50 1.09 9.41
N VAL A 162 -8.48 0.81 10.23
CA VAL A 162 -7.15 1.46 10.13
C VAL A 162 -6.51 1.15 8.78
N ARG A 163 -6.49 -0.12 8.35
CA ARG A 163 -6.00 -0.54 7.04
C ARG A 163 -6.69 0.19 5.90
N ASP A 164 -8.01 0.28 5.96
CA ASP A 164 -8.80 0.86 4.88
C ASP A 164 -8.52 2.36 4.73
N GLU A 165 -8.40 3.12 5.82
CA GLU A 165 -8.03 4.53 5.74
C GLU A 165 -6.55 4.73 5.31
N LEU A 166 -5.63 3.89 5.78
CA LEU A 166 -4.24 3.91 5.32
C LEU A 166 -4.14 3.60 3.82
N SER A 167 -4.86 2.59 3.36
CA SER A 167 -4.89 2.22 1.94
C SER A 167 -5.47 3.33 1.07
N LYS A 168 -6.58 3.95 1.50
CA LYS A 168 -7.17 5.10 0.79
C LYS A 168 -6.22 6.30 0.76
N THR A 169 -5.46 6.54 1.83
CA THR A 169 -4.44 7.59 1.87
C THR A 169 -3.34 7.31 0.85
N LEU A 170 -2.81 6.08 0.83
CA LEU A 170 -1.76 5.68 -0.10
C LEU A 170 -2.20 5.72 -1.58
N LEU A 171 -3.48 5.49 -1.85
CA LEU A 171 -4.03 5.52 -3.21
C LEU A 171 -4.35 6.94 -3.72
N THR A 172 -4.16 7.99 -2.91
CA THR A 172 -4.27 9.38 -3.37
C THR A 172 -3.08 9.77 -4.25
N ASP A 173 -3.18 10.92 -4.90
CA ASP A 173 -2.08 11.48 -5.71
C ASP A 173 -0.93 12.03 -4.87
N HIS A 174 -1.19 12.43 -3.62
CA HIS A 174 -0.24 13.09 -2.72
C HIS A 174 -0.28 12.46 -1.31
N PRO A 175 0.07 11.17 -1.15
CA PRO A 175 -0.02 10.49 0.16
C PRO A 175 0.97 11.03 1.19
N ARG A 176 2.05 11.69 0.76
CA ARG A 176 3.10 12.25 1.62
C ARG A 176 2.52 13.14 2.71
N GLU A 177 1.64 14.08 2.35
CA GLU A 177 1.10 15.08 3.27
C GLU A 177 0.30 14.43 4.41
N GLY A 178 -0.52 13.43 4.09
CA GLY A 178 -1.28 12.68 5.09
C GLY A 178 -0.39 11.79 5.95
N LEU A 179 0.59 11.11 5.34
CA LEU A 179 1.56 10.30 6.09
C LEU A 179 2.39 11.16 7.05
N ASP A 180 2.83 12.35 6.61
CA ASP A 180 3.56 13.28 7.47
C ASP A 180 2.67 13.82 8.60
N LEU A 181 1.39 14.07 8.33
CA LEU A 181 0.43 14.42 9.36
C LEU A 181 0.30 13.31 10.41
N LEU A 182 0.16 12.04 10.00
CA LEU A 182 0.11 10.89 10.93
C LEU A 182 1.38 10.79 11.79
N VAL A 183 2.55 11.03 11.20
CA VAL A 183 3.83 10.95 11.92
C VAL A 183 4.01 12.15 12.86
N THR A 184 3.70 13.36 12.41
CA THR A 184 3.86 14.58 13.23
C THR A 184 2.88 14.67 14.39
N THR A 185 1.70 14.07 14.26
CA THR A 185 0.70 13.95 15.33
C THR A 185 0.82 12.67 16.14
N ARG A 186 1.86 11.85 15.90
CA ARG A 186 2.15 10.61 16.62
C ARG A 186 1.13 9.49 16.45
N ILE A 187 0.15 9.63 15.57
CA ILE A 187 -0.80 8.56 15.26
C ILE A 187 -0.07 7.36 14.63
N ALA A 188 0.96 7.65 13.80
CA ALA A 188 1.78 6.61 13.20
C ALA A 188 2.50 5.71 14.22
N ASP A 189 2.78 6.21 15.46
CA ASP A 189 3.40 5.42 16.53
C ASP A 189 2.54 4.18 16.88
N TYR A 190 1.24 4.25 16.69
CA TYR A 190 0.28 3.18 16.99
C TYR A 190 -0.08 2.33 15.77
N VAL A 191 -0.22 2.94 14.59
CA VAL A 191 -0.73 2.25 13.40
C VAL A 191 0.38 1.71 12.49
N LEU A 192 1.50 2.44 12.38
CA LEU A 192 2.65 2.11 11.52
C LEU A 192 3.97 2.60 12.15
N PRO A 193 4.34 2.12 13.35
CA PRO A 193 5.50 2.63 14.12
C PRO A 193 6.84 2.47 13.39
N GLU A 194 6.92 1.61 12.40
CA GLU A 194 8.09 1.47 11.55
C GLU A 194 8.40 2.76 10.78
N LEU A 195 7.39 3.55 10.43
CA LEU A 195 7.56 4.77 9.65
C LEU A 195 8.21 5.92 10.44
N PRO A 196 7.71 6.34 11.62
CA PRO A 196 8.39 7.34 12.45
C PRO A 196 9.77 6.89 12.95
N ALA A 197 10.01 5.59 13.09
CA ALA A 197 11.31 5.05 13.49
C ALA A 197 12.42 5.41 12.47
N LEU A 198 12.09 5.64 11.22
CA LEU A 198 13.04 6.05 10.17
C LEU A 198 13.58 7.48 10.35
N ARG A 199 12.94 8.34 11.14
CA ARG A 199 13.36 9.74 11.38
C ARG A 199 14.68 9.88 12.12
N LEU A 200 15.07 8.88 12.89
CA LEU A 200 16.29 8.89 13.71
C LEU A 200 17.51 8.35 12.95
N GLU A 201 17.32 7.85 11.73
CA GLU A 201 18.36 7.22 10.97
C GLU A 201 18.94 8.20 9.95
N ARG A 202 20.28 8.34 9.97
CA ARG A 202 21.04 9.08 8.97
C ARG A 202 21.68 8.10 8.00
N ASP A 203 21.64 8.44 6.70
CA ASP A 203 22.27 7.64 5.65
C ASP A 203 23.78 7.49 5.85
N GLU A 204 24.34 6.38 5.38
CA GLU A 204 25.75 5.94 5.49
C GLU A 204 26.77 7.01 5.07
N HIS A 205 26.38 7.99 4.28
CA HIS A 205 27.29 8.96 3.68
C HIS A 205 27.33 10.32 4.36
N HIS A 206 26.74 10.49 5.56
CA HIS A 206 26.68 11.76 6.30
C HIS A 206 26.16 12.98 5.50
N ARG A 207 25.75 12.79 4.27
CA ARG A 207 25.48 13.88 3.34
C ARG A 207 24.00 14.15 3.12
N HIS A 208 23.11 13.22 3.44
CA HIS A 208 21.72 13.40 3.03
C HIS A 208 20.73 12.56 3.81
N LYS A 209 19.65 13.20 4.07
CA LYS A 209 18.29 12.73 4.24
C LYS A 209 18.11 11.69 5.34
N ASP A 210 17.36 12.09 6.29
CA ASP A 210 16.53 11.26 7.11
C ASP A 210 15.94 10.14 6.23
N VAL A 211 16.12 8.88 6.62
CA VAL A 211 15.62 7.71 5.86
C VAL A 211 14.09 7.81 5.70
N TYR A 212 13.42 8.47 6.63
CA TYR A 212 11.99 8.81 6.53
C TYR A 212 11.70 9.67 5.29
N GLU A 213 12.40 10.80 5.12
CA GLU A 213 12.25 11.67 3.95
C GLU A 213 12.61 10.96 2.64
N HIS A 214 13.59 10.05 2.67
CA HIS A 214 13.91 9.21 1.54
C HIS A 214 12.74 8.29 1.18
N SER A 215 12.16 7.58 2.14
CA SER A 215 11.04 6.67 1.89
C SER A 215 9.81 7.39 1.33
N LEU A 216 9.51 8.60 1.81
CA LEU A 216 8.45 9.43 1.22
C LEU A 216 8.79 9.88 -0.20
N THR A 217 10.06 10.23 -0.46
CA THR A 217 10.51 10.61 -1.81
C THR A 217 10.41 9.43 -2.78
N VAL A 218 10.77 8.23 -2.35
CA VAL A 218 10.61 7.00 -3.15
C VAL A 218 9.14 6.73 -3.46
N LEU A 219 8.24 6.93 -2.49
CA LEU A 219 6.81 6.81 -2.70
C LEU A 219 6.31 7.83 -3.75
N ASP A 220 6.68 9.11 -3.64
CA ASP A 220 6.28 10.14 -4.62
C ASP A 220 6.79 9.79 -6.02
N GLN A 221 8.07 9.39 -6.14
CA GLN A 221 8.65 9.00 -7.42
C GLN A 221 8.00 7.73 -8.01
N SER A 222 7.56 6.79 -7.15
CA SER A 222 6.84 5.60 -7.62
C SER A 222 5.48 5.95 -8.20
N ILE A 223 4.76 6.89 -7.60
CA ILE A 223 3.48 7.40 -8.11
C ILE A 223 3.66 8.11 -9.45
N ASP A 224 4.69 8.96 -9.57
CA ASP A 224 5.00 9.63 -10.82
C ASP A 224 5.37 8.64 -11.93
N LEU A 225 6.08 7.56 -11.59
CA LEU A 225 6.46 6.54 -12.55
C LEU A 225 5.28 5.64 -12.94
N GLU A 226 4.38 5.28 -12.01
CA GLU A 226 3.10 4.63 -12.31
C GLU A 226 2.33 5.42 -13.37
N LYS A 227 2.12 6.72 -13.14
CA LYS A 227 1.39 7.62 -14.06
C LYS A 227 2.08 7.69 -15.43
N ARG A 228 3.40 7.85 -15.47
CA ARG A 228 4.16 7.89 -16.72
C ARG A 228 4.09 6.60 -17.53
N ARG A 229 3.96 5.45 -16.85
CA ARG A 229 3.80 4.13 -17.49
C ARG A 229 2.34 3.78 -17.81
N GLY A 230 1.39 4.66 -17.47
CA GLY A 230 -0.04 4.45 -17.74
C GLY A 230 -0.70 3.41 -16.84
N HIS A 231 -0.15 3.16 -15.66
CA HIS A 231 -0.74 2.28 -14.67
C HIS A 231 -1.75 3.01 -13.79
N ASP A 232 -2.78 2.28 -13.38
CA ASP A 232 -3.67 2.71 -12.31
C ASP A 232 -2.94 2.71 -10.96
N PRO A 233 -3.44 3.47 -9.95
CA PRO A 233 -2.85 3.49 -8.61
C PRO A 233 -2.73 2.08 -8.01
N ASP A 234 -1.50 1.64 -7.72
CA ASP A 234 -1.18 0.30 -7.24
C ASP A 234 -0.80 0.28 -5.76
N LEU A 235 -1.75 -0.15 -4.91
CA LEU A 235 -1.54 -0.24 -3.46
C LEU A 235 -0.32 -1.09 -3.08
N THR A 236 -0.08 -2.20 -3.77
CA THR A 236 1.03 -3.11 -3.47
C THR A 236 2.38 -2.45 -3.75
N GLY A 237 2.53 -1.79 -4.90
CA GLY A 237 3.73 -1.05 -5.26
C GLY A 237 3.99 0.11 -4.29
N ARG A 238 2.97 0.89 -3.95
CA ARG A 238 3.07 2.03 -3.03
C ARG A 238 3.39 1.62 -1.58
N LEU A 239 2.80 0.51 -1.09
CA LEU A 239 3.19 -0.08 0.19
C LEU A 239 4.65 -0.53 0.18
N ALA A 240 5.10 -1.16 -0.90
CA ALA A 240 6.49 -1.58 -1.03
C ALA A 240 7.44 -0.37 -1.06
N ALA A 241 7.10 0.70 -1.79
CA ALA A 241 7.87 1.94 -1.84
C ALA A 241 7.97 2.61 -0.46
N LEU A 242 6.87 2.67 0.30
CA LEU A 242 6.87 3.24 1.66
C LEU A 242 7.70 2.40 2.64
N LEU A 243 7.67 1.07 2.50
CA LEU A 243 8.20 0.13 3.49
C LEU A 243 9.57 -0.47 3.10
N HIS A 244 10.18 -0.12 1.96
CA HIS A 244 11.38 -0.79 1.47
C HIS A 244 12.56 -0.73 2.46
N ASP A 245 12.67 0.37 3.16
CA ASP A 245 13.79 0.69 4.07
C ASP A 245 13.50 0.50 5.56
N ILE A 246 12.32 -0.01 5.95
CA ILE A 246 11.95 -0.15 7.38
C ILE A 246 12.87 -1.08 8.18
N GLY A 247 13.69 -1.89 7.52
CA GLY A 247 14.71 -2.72 8.16
C GLY A 247 15.95 -1.95 8.62
N LYS A 248 16.20 -0.73 8.12
CA LYS A 248 17.43 0.04 8.43
C LYS A 248 17.64 0.30 9.93
N PRO A 249 16.64 0.76 10.71
CA PRO A 249 16.84 1.02 12.12
C PRO A 249 17.33 -0.21 12.91
N SER A 250 16.78 -1.39 12.61
CA SER A 250 17.12 -2.64 13.32
C SER A 250 18.42 -3.31 12.85
N THR A 251 18.95 -2.91 11.68
CA THR A 251 20.17 -3.49 11.10
C THR A 251 21.37 -2.53 11.17
N ARG A 252 21.18 -1.35 11.73
CA ARG A 252 22.22 -0.32 11.83
C ARG A 252 23.44 -0.83 12.62
N LYS A 253 24.62 -0.65 12.03
CA LYS A 253 25.92 -0.89 12.69
C LYS A 253 26.83 0.29 12.47
N PHE A 254 27.59 0.63 13.52
CA PHE A 254 28.65 1.62 13.43
C PHE A 254 29.96 0.91 13.09
N GLU A 255 30.49 1.23 11.92
CA GLU A 255 31.75 0.68 11.42
C GLU A 255 32.94 1.54 11.81
N PRO A 256 34.19 0.99 11.78
CA PRO A 256 35.39 1.76 12.02
C PRO A 256 35.48 2.97 11.08
N GLY A 257 35.87 4.12 11.62
CA GLY A 257 35.95 5.37 10.87
C GLY A 257 34.66 6.16 10.78
N GLY A 258 33.64 5.81 11.59
CA GLY A 258 32.38 6.57 11.73
C GLY A 258 31.39 6.33 10.59
N LYS A 259 31.60 5.31 9.79
CA LYS A 259 30.62 4.88 8.78
C LYS A 259 29.48 4.11 9.47
N VAL A 260 28.27 4.26 8.91
CA VAL A 260 27.10 3.48 9.33
C VAL A 260 26.74 2.52 8.20
N SER A 261 26.49 1.25 8.53
CA SER A 261 26.05 0.23 7.58
C SER A 261 24.70 -0.35 7.99
N PHE A 262 23.95 -0.87 7.01
CA PHE A 262 22.61 -1.45 7.19
C PHE A 262 22.51 -2.82 6.49
N HIS A 263 23.48 -3.69 6.74
CA HIS A 263 23.54 -4.99 6.08
C HIS A 263 22.26 -5.82 6.32
N HIS A 264 21.72 -6.39 5.24
CA HIS A 264 20.51 -7.24 5.24
C HIS A 264 19.22 -6.53 5.67
N HIS A 265 19.15 -5.18 5.53
CA HIS A 265 17.92 -4.46 5.84
C HIS A 265 16.76 -4.84 4.90
N ASP A 266 17.04 -5.31 3.71
CA ASP A 266 16.10 -5.89 2.76
C ASP A 266 15.38 -7.12 3.33
N ILE A 267 16.14 -8.10 3.83
CA ILE A 267 15.60 -9.34 4.41
C ILE A 267 14.87 -9.06 5.73
N VAL A 268 15.45 -8.21 6.59
CA VAL A 268 14.84 -7.84 7.86
C VAL A 268 13.59 -7.00 7.64
N GLY A 269 13.66 -6.01 6.73
CA GLY A 269 12.55 -5.18 6.32
C GLY A 269 11.38 -5.99 5.75
N ALA A 270 11.65 -6.99 4.91
CA ALA A 270 10.63 -7.89 4.39
C ALA A 270 9.88 -8.65 5.50
N LYS A 271 10.59 -9.11 6.53
CA LYS A 271 9.98 -9.76 7.71
C LYS A 271 9.14 -8.77 8.53
N MET A 272 9.63 -7.55 8.71
CA MET A 272 8.91 -6.49 9.42
C MET A 272 7.65 -6.08 8.66
N ALA A 273 7.74 -5.84 7.35
CA ALA A 273 6.60 -5.53 6.49
C ALA A 273 5.54 -6.63 6.56
N ARG A 274 5.96 -7.91 6.45
CA ARG A 274 5.05 -9.06 6.60
C ARG A 274 4.33 -9.08 7.94
N LYS A 275 5.04 -8.80 9.04
CA LYS A 275 4.46 -8.75 10.39
C LYS A 275 3.45 -7.62 10.50
N ARG A 276 3.80 -6.42 10.05
CA ARG A 276 2.94 -5.23 10.12
C ARG A 276 1.68 -5.39 9.28
N LEU A 277 1.81 -5.79 8.03
CA LEU A 277 0.68 -5.95 7.13
C LEU A 277 -0.30 -7.05 7.59
N LYS A 278 0.22 -8.12 8.21
CA LYS A 278 -0.65 -9.13 8.86
C LYS A 278 -1.38 -8.56 10.07
N ALA A 279 -0.71 -7.75 10.90
CA ALA A 279 -1.34 -7.10 12.05
C ALA A 279 -2.45 -6.13 11.63
N LEU A 280 -2.29 -5.48 10.47
CA LEU A 280 -3.31 -4.63 9.84
C LEU A 280 -4.33 -5.41 8.99
N ILE A 281 -4.30 -6.73 9.02
CA ILE A 281 -5.26 -7.62 8.33
C ILE A 281 -5.33 -7.34 6.82
N TYR A 282 -4.18 -7.07 6.18
CA TYR A 282 -4.11 -7.05 4.72
C TYR A 282 -4.31 -8.44 4.12
N PRO A 283 -4.89 -8.55 2.90
CA PRO A 283 -5.02 -9.82 2.20
C PRO A 283 -3.67 -10.53 2.07
N SER A 284 -3.66 -11.85 2.20
CA SER A 284 -2.44 -12.67 2.19
C SER A 284 -1.59 -12.48 0.94
N GLN A 285 -2.22 -12.22 -0.20
CA GLN A 285 -1.55 -11.92 -1.46
C GLN A 285 -0.77 -10.59 -1.37
N VAL A 286 -1.39 -9.52 -0.91
CA VAL A 286 -0.72 -8.21 -0.70
C VAL A 286 0.47 -8.37 0.24
N VAL A 287 0.27 -9.07 1.38
CA VAL A 287 1.35 -9.34 2.35
C VAL A 287 2.54 -10.05 1.69
N LYS A 288 2.27 -11.07 0.86
CA LYS A 288 3.29 -11.84 0.14
C LYS A 288 4.04 -10.97 -0.87
N GLU A 289 3.31 -10.23 -1.69
CA GLU A 289 3.86 -9.40 -2.77
C GLU A 289 4.70 -8.24 -2.24
N VAL A 290 4.17 -7.46 -1.28
CA VAL A 290 4.92 -6.37 -0.65
C VAL A 290 6.20 -6.88 0.01
N SER A 291 6.10 -7.98 0.79
CA SER A 291 7.28 -8.56 1.44
C SER A 291 8.33 -9.00 0.44
N LYS A 292 7.92 -9.54 -0.71
CA LYS A 292 8.81 -9.95 -1.79
C LYS A 292 9.49 -8.75 -2.45
N LEU A 293 8.75 -7.69 -2.73
CA LEU A 293 9.30 -6.45 -3.30
C LEU A 293 10.33 -5.81 -2.36
N VAL A 294 10.03 -5.73 -1.06
CA VAL A 294 10.97 -5.23 -0.04
C VAL A 294 12.24 -6.11 0.02
N GLU A 295 12.12 -7.44 -0.08
CA GLU A 295 13.28 -8.34 -0.10
C GLU A 295 14.17 -8.16 -1.35
N LEU A 296 13.56 -7.81 -2.47
CA LEU A 296 14.24 -7.75 -3.77
C LEU A 296 14.76 -6.36 -4.14
N HIS A 297 14.39 -5.30 -3.43
CA HIS A 297 14.67 -3.92 -3.86
C HIS A 297 16.17 -3.61 -4.08
N LEU A 298 17.06 -4.29 -3.36
CA LEU A 298 18.52 -4.12 -3.53
C LEU A 298 19.11 -4.92 -4.69
N ARG A 299 18.34 -5.82 -5.33
CA ARG A 299 18.88 -6.73 -6.36
C ARG A 299 19.48 -6.00 -7.57
N PHE A 300 18.99 -4.81 -7.89
CA PHE A 300 19.48 -4.01 -9.01
C PHE A 300 20.87 -3.40 -8.76
N HIS A 301 21.30 -3.21 -7.52
CA HIS A 301 22.51 -2.43 -7.17
C HIS A 301 23.81 -2.93 -7.82
N GLY A 302 23.88 -4.18 -8.23
CA GLY A 302 25.05 -4.75 -8.93
C GLY A 302 25.05 -4.59 -10.45
N TYR A 303 23.95 -4.12 -11.07
CA TYR A 303 23.84 -4.07 -12.54
C TYR A 303 24.71 -2.97 -13.17
N GLY A 304 24.75 -1.79 -12.57
CA GLY A 304 25.39 -0.61 -13.17
C GLY A 304 26.91 -0.59 -13.18
N ASP A 305 27.56 -1.44 -12.38
CA ASP A 305 29.03 -1.37 -12.19
C ASP A 305 29.80 -2.46 -12.96
N GLN A 306 29.22 -3.62 -13.26
CA GLN A 306 29.92 -4.76 -13.89
C GLN A 306 29.19 -5.42 -15.05
N GLY A 307 27.98 -4.98 -15.40
CA GLY A 307 27.14 -5.65 -16.40
C GLY A 307 26.78 -7.09 -15.97
N TRP A 308 25.49 -7.40 -15.90
CA TRP A 308 25.08 -8.76 -15.55
C TRP A 308 25.28 -9.70 -16.74
N THR A 309 25.54 -11.00 -16.44
CA THR A 309 25.42 -12.07 -17.43
C THR A 309 23.92 -12.33 -17.71
N ASP A 310 23.62 -13.01 -18.82
CA ASP A 310 22.24 -13.43 -19.11
C ASP A 310 21.69 -14.34 -18.02
N SER A 311 22.53 -15.18 -17.42
CA SER A 311 22.20 -15.97 -16.23
C SER A 311 21.69 -15.09 -15.07
N ALA A 312 22.37 -14.00 -14.77
CA ALA A 312 21.96 -13.08 -13.70
C ALA A 312 20.61 -12.40 -14.02
N VAL A 313 20.40 -12.00 -15.30
CA VAL A 313 19.12 -11.43 -15.76
C VAL A 313 17.98 -12.46 -15.64
N ARG A 314 18.21 -13.73 -16.08
CA ARG A 314 17.22 -14.80 -15.92
C ARG A 314 16.84 -15.02 -14.45
N ARG A 315 17.83 -15.03 -13.55
CA ARG A 315 17.58 -15.15 -12.10
C ARG A 315 16.78 -13.99 -11.54
N TYR A 316 17.10 -12.76 -11.96
CA TYR A 316 16.36 -11.56 -11.55
C TYR A 316 14.89 -11.64 -11.96
N VAL A 317 14.61 -11.96 -13.22
CA VAL A 317 13.23 -12.11 -13.74
C VAL A 317 12.49 -13.23 -13.03
N ARG A 318 13.11 -14.39 -12.85
CA ARG A 318 12.51 -15.52 -12.13
C ARG A 318 12.21 -15.16 -10.68
N ASP A 319 13.14 -14.53 -9.98
CA ASP A 319 12.98 -14.16 -8.57
C ASP A 319 11.89 -13.08 -8.41
N ALA A 320 11.77 -12.15 -9.34
CA ALA A 320 10.69 -11.18 -9.38
C ALA A 320 9.34 -11.83 -9.73
N GLY A 321 9.30 -12.71 -10.75
CA GLY A 321 8.06 -13.31 -11.26
C GLY A 321 7.04 -12.24 -11.63
N ASP A 322 5.78 -12.43 -11.22
CA ASP A 322 4.67 -11.50 -11.51
C ASP A 322 4.86 -10.09 -10.90
N GLN A 323 5.88 -9.90 -10.06
CA GLN A 323 6.18 -8.60 -9.44
C GLN A 323 7.26 -7.81 -10.21
N LEU A 324 7.65 -8.26 -11.42
CA LEU A 324 8.78 -7.68 -12.14
C LEU A 324 8.56 -6.18 -12.44
N GLU A 325 7.39 -5.81 -12.94
CA GLU A 325 7.05 -4.42 -13.25
C GLU A 325 7.05 -3.54 -11.99
N ARG A 326 6.42 -3.99 -10.90
CA ARG A 326 6.45 -3.31 -9.60
C ARG A 326 7.86 -3.15 -9.05
N LEU A 327 8.71 -4.17 -9.26
CA LEU A 327 10.10 -4.12 -8.84
C LEU A 327 10.89 -3.09 -9.65
N HIS A 328 10.66 -2.97 -10.97
CA HIS A 328 11.25 -1.92 -11.80
C HIS A 328 10.84 -0.53 -11.34
N ILE A 329 9.54 -0.31 -11.07
CA ILE A 329 9.05 0.96 -10.52
C ILE A 329 9.73 1.27 -9.20
N LEU A 330 9.76 0.32 -8.25
CA LEU A 330 10.37 0.51 -6.94
C LEU A 330 11.86 0.85 -7.03
N THR A 331 12.65 0.06 -7.76
CA THR A 331 14.11 0.25 -7.84
C THR A 331 14.49 1.53 -8.57
N ARG A 332 13.76 1.91 -9.63
CA ARG A 332 13.94 3.21 -10.31
C ARG A 332 13.61 4.37 -9.37
N SER A 333 12.55 4.25 -8.59
CA SER A 333 12.11 5.28 -7.65
C SER A 333 13.04 5.44 -6.45
N ASP A 334 13.74 4.40 -6.05
CA ASP A 334 14.75 4.42 -4.98
C ASP A 334 16.02 5.23 -5.40
N CYS A 335 16.18 5.50 -6.69
CA CYS A 335 17.27 6.35 -7.19
C CYS A 335 17.01 7.83 -6.89
N THR A 336 17.36 8.28 -5.67
CA THR A 336 17.14 9.66 -5.20
C THR A 336 18.40 10.53 -5.24
N THR A 337 19.39 10.18 -6.07
CA THR A 337 20.66 10.91 -6.15
C THR A 337 20.50 12.31 -6.74
N ARG A 338 21.13 13.32 -6.10
CA ARG A 338 21.22 14.70 -6.65
C ARG A 338 22.34 14.88 -7.67
N ASN A 339 23.21 13.88 -7.84
CA ASN A 339 24.27 13.93 -8.83
C ASN A 339 23.69 13.56 -10.20
N ARG A 340 23.56 14.56 -11.08
CA ARG A 340 22.96 14.41 -12.40
C ARG A 340 23.65 13.32 -13.25
N ARG A 341 24.98 13.27 -13.27
CA ARG A 341 25.72 12.24 -14.03
C ARG A 341 25.45 10.83 -13.49
N LYS A 342 25.32 10.71 -12.16
CA LYS A 342 24.98 9.42 -11.55
C LYS A 342 23.53 9.04 -11.85
N ALA A 343 22.60 9.98 -11.82
CA ALA A 343 21.20 9.75 -12.18
C ALA A 343 21.07 9.28 -13.64
N GLU A 344 21.66 10.00 -14.59
CA GLU A 344 21.66 9.66 -16.02
C GLU A 344 22.27 8.26 -16.28
N ARG A 345 23.37 7.92 -15.59
CA ARG A 345 23.99 6.59 -15.71
C ARG A 345 23.06 5.49 -15.17
N LEU A 346 22.38 5.72 -14.06
CA LEU A 346 21.45 4.76 -13.49
C LEU A 346 20.19 4.60 -14.37
N GLU A 347 19.66 5.69 -14.90
CA GLU A 347 18.54 5.67 -15.83
C GLU A 347 18.88 4.82 -17.07
N PHE A 348 20.03 5.07 -17.67
CA PHE A 348 20.54 4.25 -18.78
C PHE A 348 20.67 2.76 -18.40
N ALA A 349 21.20 2.45 -17.20
CA ALA A 349 21.34 1.07 -16.74
C ALA A 349 19.99 0.38 -16.53
N TYR A 350 18.96 1.09 -16.05
CA TYR A 350 17.60 0.57 -15.97
C TYR A 350 17.01 0.29 -17.34
N ASP A 351 17.17 1.23 -18.29
CA ASP A 351 16.66 1.07 -19.66
C ASP A 351 17.33 -0.11 -20.37
N ASP A 352 18.65 -0.24 -20.20
CA ASP A 352 19.42 -1.37 -20.74
C ASP A 352 18.94 -2.70 -20.14
N LEU A 353 18.73 -2.78 -18.84
CA LEU A 353 18.21 -3.99 -18.20
C LEU A 353 16.82 -4.37 -18.73
N GLU A 354 15.89 -3.41 -18.82
CA GLU A 354 14.54 -3.66 -19.32
C GLU A 354 14.55 -4.11 -20.80
N ALA A 355 15.35 -3.46 -21.64
CA ALA A 355 15.54 -3.84 -23.04
C ALA A 355 16.14 -5.25 -23.17
N ARG A 356 17.10 -5.58 -22.32
CA ARG A 356 17.74 -6.89 -22.29
C ARG A 356 16.79 -7.98 -21.81
N ILE A 357 15.97 -7.71 -20.79
CA ILE A 357 14.90 -8.61 -20.35
C ILE A 357 13.92 -8.87 -21.50
N ALA A 358 13.47 -7.82 -22.21
CA ALA A 358 12.56 -7.96 -23.35
C ALA A 358 13.17 -8.83 -24.46
N ASN A 359 14.44 -8.64 -24.79
CA ASN A 359 15.16 -9.44 -25.78
C ASN A 359 15.28 -10.92 -25.38
N LEU A 360 15.60 -11.18 -24.11
CA LEU A 360 15.69 -12.56 -23.59
C LEU A 360 14.30 -13.21 -23.52
N THR A 361 13.27 -12.47 -23.10
CA THR A 361 11.89 -12.96 -23.08
C THR A 361 11.40 -13.36 -24.45
N ALA A 362 11.70 -12.56 -25.48
CA ALA A 362 11.35 -12.86 -26.87
C ALA A 362 12.05 -14.15 -27.39
N LYS A 363 13.26 -14.44 -26.89
CA LYS A 363 14.03 -15.63 -27.31
C LYS A 363 13.71 -16.91 -26.51
N GLU A 364 13.39 -16.77 -25.22
CA GLU A 364 13.47 -17.88 -24.26
C GLU A 364 12.21 -18.08 -23.40
N GLU A 365 11.12 -17.34 -23.61
CA GLU A 365 9.91 -17.38 -22.75
C GLU A 365 10.23 -17.26 -21.24
N LEU A 366 11.00 -16.25 -20.86
CA LEU A 366 11.54 -16.08 -19.50
C LEU A 366 10.49 -16.15 -18.38
N ALA A 367 9.25 -15.74 -18.64
CA ALA A 367 8.18 -15.74 -17.64
C ALA A 367 7.83 -17.16 -17.12
N ALA A 368 8.17 -18.19 -17.90
CA ALA A 368 7.87 -19.59 -17.58
C ALA A 368 9.14 -20.45 -17.45
N ILE A 369 10.26 -19.87 -16.96
CA ILE A 369 11.51 -20.65 -16.81
C ILE A 369 11.29 -21.85 -15.89
N ARG A 370 11.36 -23.01 -16.50
CA ARG A 370 11.33 -24.33 -15.88
C ARG A 370 12.44 -25.19 -16.48
N PRO A 371 12.86 -26.28 -15.83
CA PRO A 371 13.79 -27.24 -16.44
C PRO A 371 13.28 -27.76 -17.79
N ASP A 372 14.19 -28.05 -18.68
CA ASP A 372 13.87 -28.60 -20.01
C ASP A 372 13.35 -30.07 -19.94
N LEU A 373 13.45 -30.71 -18.77
CA LEU A 373 12.83 -31.99 -18.44
C LEU A 373 11.93 -31.84 -17.20
N ASP A 374 10.75 -32.44 -17.27
CA ASP A 374 9.84 -32.50 -16.13
C ASP A 374 10.15 -33.60 -15.12
N GLY A 375 9.43 -33.66 -14.01
CA GLY A 375 9.68 -34.66 -12.97
C GLY A 375 9.44 -36.11 -13.42
N GLN A 376 8.51 -36.35 -14.35
CA GLN A 376 8.25 -37.72 -14.90
C GLN A 376 9.38 -38.12 -15.81
N GLN A 377 9.85 -37.25 -16.68
CA GLN A 377 11.00 -37.49 -17.54
C GLN A 377 12.28 -37.77 -16.75
N ILE A 378 12.53 -36.97 -15.68
CA ILE A 378 13.66 -37.18 -14.76
C ILE A 378 13.60 -38.57 -14.13
N MET A 379 12.44 -38.96 -13.58
CA MET A 379 12.28 -40.30 -12.99
C MET A 379 12.51 -41.45 -14.03
N ALA A 380 11.99 -41.26 -15.23
CA ALA A 380 12.17 -42.26 -16.31
C ALA A 380 13.64 -42.38 -16.74
N ILE A 381 14.37 -41.26 -16.87
CA ILE A 381 15.78 -41.24 -17.30
C ILE A 381 16.68 -41.84 -16.22
N LEU A 382 16.45 -41.51 -14.95
CA LEU A 382 17.29 -41.93 -13.83
C LEU A 382 16.87 -43.29 -13.23
N GLY A 383 15.70 -43.82 -13.60
CA GLY A 383 15.18 -45.06 -13.02
C GLY A 383 14.84 -44.97 -11.55
N ILE A 384 14.42 -43.79 -11.05
CA ILE A 384 14.14 -43.54 -9.64
C ILE A 384 12.67 -43.33 -9.37
N LYS A 385 12.25 -43.60 -8.13
CA LYS A 385 10.87 -43.34 -7.66
C LYS A 385 10.69 -41.89 -7.22
N PRO A 386 9.42 -41.38 -7.13
CA PRO A 386 9.14 -40.08 -6.57
C PRO A 386 9.78 -39.90 -5.18
N GLY A 387 10.54 -38.83 -4.99
CA GLY A 387 11.24 -38.59 -3.75
C GLY A 387 12.18 -37.35 -3.80
N PRO A 388 12.93 -37.09 -2.73
CA PRO A 388 13.85 -35.97 -2.62
C PRO A 388 14.89 -35.89 -3.75
N GLU A 389 15.31 -37.05 -4.30
CA GLU A 389 16.31 -37.12 -5.38
C GLU A 389 15.78 -36.52 -6.69
N VAL A 390 14.48 -36.68 -7.00
CA VAL A 390 13.84 -36.00 -8.13
C VAL A 390 13.90 -34.50 -7.95
N GLY A 391 13.69 -34.01 -6.72
CA GLY A 391 13.79 -32.56 -6.39
C GLY A 391 15.21 -32.02 -6.58
N LYS A 392 16.23 -32.77 -6.23
CA LYS A 392 17.64 -32.39 -6.44
C LYS A 392 17.97 -32.33 -7.94
N ALA A 393 17.56 -33.35 -8.70
CA ALA A 393 17.75 -33.40 -10.15
C ALA A 393 17.00 -32.26 -10.86
N TYR A 394 15.76 -32.00 -10.47
CA TYR A 394 14.97 -30.87 -10.97
C TYR A 394 15.67 -29.55 -10.73
N LYS A 395 16.20 -29.34 -9.50
CA LYS A 395 16.94 -28.11 -9.13
C LYS A 395 18.24 -27.98 -9.92
N PHE A 396 18.96 -29.09 -10.18
CA PHE A 396 20.14 -29.08 -11.04
C PHE A 396 19.80 -28.60 -12.45
N LEU A 397 18.80 -29.20 -13.09
CA LEU A 397 18.37 -28.84 -14.45
C LEU A 397 17.84 -27.38 -14.51
N LEU A 398 17.15 -26.90 -13.45
CA LEU A 398 16.72 -25.53 -13.37
C LEU A 398 17.92 -24.58 -13.33
N ASN A 399 18.94 -24.90 -12.55
CA ASN A 399 20.16 -24.09 -12.50
C ASN A 399 20.88 -24.07 -13.84
N LEU A 400 20.99 -25.23 -14.49
CA LEU A 400 21.57 -25.35 -15.83
C LEU A 400 20.83 -24.46 -16.84
N ARG A 401 19.50 -24.50 -16.85
CA ARG A 401 18.66 -23.65 -17.69
C ARG A 401 18.87 -22.17 -17.43
N LEU A 402 19.04 -21.76 -16.14
CA LEU A 402 19.31 -20.38 -15.76
C LEU A 402 20.71 -19.92 -16.18
N ASP A 403 21.70 -20.81 -16.11
CA ASP A 403 23.10 -20.46 -16.42
C ASP A 403 23.37 -20.43 -17.92
N GLU A 404 22.90 -21.42 -18.65
CA GLU A 404 23.27 -21.65 -20.06
C GLU A 404 22.14 -21.30 -21.05
N GLY A 405 20.90 -21.18 -20.59
CA GLY A 405 19.73 -20.94 -21.44
C GLY A 405 19.01 -22.28 -21.80
N PRO A 406 18.13 -22.27 -22.85
CA PRO A 406 17.37 -23.42 -23.25
C PRO A 406 18.25 -24.51 -23.82
N HIS A 407 17.95 -25.77 -23.47
CA HIS A 407 18.58 -26.99 -23.99
C HIS A 407 17.56 -27.84 -24.72
N THR A 408 18.01 -28.58 -25.70
CA THR A 408 17.21 -29.65 -26.29
C THR A 408 16.99 -30.77 -25.27
N PRO A 409 15.93 -31.60 -25.39
CA PRO A 409 15.69 -32.71 -24.48
C PRO A 409 16.88 -33.69 -24.36
N ASP A 410 17.64 -33.90 -25.45
CA ASP A 410 18.80 -34.79 -25.46
C ASP A 410 19.99 -34.14 -24.71
N GLU A 411 20.25 -32.85 -24.89
CA GLU A 411 21.28 -32.11 -24.14
C GLU A 411 20.99 -32.12 -22.65
N ALA A 412 19.75 -31.79 -22.26
CA ALA A 412 19.31 -31.82 -20.87
C ALA A 412 19.43 -33.23 -20.25
N LYS A 413 19.10 -34.28 -21.00
CA LYS A 413 19.26 -35.66 -20.57
C LYS A 413 20.74 -36.00 -20.34
N ASN A 414 21.61 -35.64 -21.27
CA ASN A 414 23.04 -35.92 -21.15
C ASN A 414 23.65 -35.19 -19.94
N ALA A 415 23.29 -33.93 -19.73
CA ALA A 415 23.72 -33.16 -18.57
C ALA A 415 23.20 -33.79 -17.27
N LEU A 416 21.93 -34.22 -17.23
CA LEU A 416 21.34 -34.90 -16.08
C LEU A 416 22.07 -36.18 -15.72
N LEU A 417 22.38 -37.02 -16.70
CA LEU A 417 23.11 -38.29 -16.49
C LEU A 417 24.54 -38.03 -16.01
N ALA A 418 25.25 -37.08 -16.61
CA ALA A 418 26.58 -36.68 -16.17
C ALA A 418 26.59 -36.20 -14.72
N TRP A 419 25.65 -35.30 -14.36
CA TRP A 419 25.51 -34.82 -12.99
C TRP A 419 25.14 -35.95 -12.03
N TRP A 420 24.21 -36.84 -12.42
CA TRP A 420 23.79 -37.96 -11.58
C TRP A 420 24.93 -38.92 -11.25
N ALA A 421 25.86 -39.11 -12.19
CA ALA A 421 27.04 -39.96 -11.97
C ALA A 421 28.02 -39.38 -10.93
N THR A 422 27.96 -38.07 -10.64
CA THR A 422 28.81 -37.40 -9.63
C THR A 422 28.21 -37.38 -8.24
N GLN A 423 26.97 -37.86 -8.07
CA GLN A 423 26.31 -37.85 -6.76
C GLN A 423 26.78 -39.08 -5.94
N ASP A 424 27.32 -38.82 -4.76
CA ASP A 424 27.62 -39.89 -3.78
C ASP A 424 26.31 -40.58 -3.38
N ARG A 425 26.24 -41.88 -3.54
CA ARG A 425 25.06 -42.68 -3.20
C ARG A 425 25.18 -43.28 -1.81
#